data_748ff7f32d19775c4b3f36eda5340dd4
#
_entry.id   748ff7f32d19775c4b3f36eda5340dd4
#
_cell.length_a   1.000
_cell.length_b   1.000
_cell.length_c   1.000
_cell.angle_alpha   90.00
_cell.angle_beta   90.00
_cell.angle_gamma   90.00
#
_symmetry.space_group_name_H-M   'P 1'
#
loop_
_entity.id
_entity.type
_entity.pdbx_description
1 polymer ?
#
loop_
_entity_poly.entity_id
_entity_poly.type
_entity_poly.pdbx_seq_one_letter_code
_entity_poly.pdbx_strand_id
1 'polypeptide(L)'
;MATWDVESAATELLAREDERRDGGKITDEWPELDVATGYQVQDLTLQRRLDRGEKLIGIKLGLTSRAKQQRMGVETPFVAWLTDAMILPAGDPVPQDKLIHPRIEPELVF
;
A
#
# COMPACT_ATOMS: atom_id res chain seq x y z
N MET A 1 16.47 20.48 0.39
CA MET A 1 16.17 19.27 -0.39
C MET A 1 15.82 18.12 0.56
N ALA A 2 14.68 17.52 0.40
CA ALA A 2 14.28 16.42 1.28
C ALA A 2 15.15 15.18 1.01
N THR A 3 15.75 14.62 2.04
CA THR A 3 16.45 13.34 1.97
C THR A 3 15.46 12.25 2.34
N TRP A 4 15.25 11.29 1.43
CA TRP A 4 14.36 10.18 1.67
C TRP A 4 15.04 9.08 2.48
N ASP A 5 14.30 8.52 3.42
CA ASP A 5 14.64 7.32 4.18
C ASP A 5 13.37 6.52 4.46
N VAL A 6 13.50 5.41 5.16
CA VAL A 6 12.35 4.55 5.47
C VAL A 6 11.30 5.32 6.27
N GLU A 7 11.70 6.11 7.25
CA GLU A 7 10.77 6.86 8.09
C GLU A 7 10.03 7.94 7.31
N SER A 8 10.74 8.74 6.52
CA SER A 8 10.10 9.81 5.75
C SER A 8 9.18 9.26 4.68
N ALA A 9 9.56 8.15 4.04
CA ALA A 9 8.71 7.48 3.06
C ALA A 9 7.44 6.94 3.69
N ALA A 10 7.55 6.24 4.83
CA ALA A 10 6.38 5.74 5.55
C ALA A 10 5.46 6.88 5.99
N THR A 11 6.02 7.96 6.51
CA THR A 11 5.27 9.15 6.92
C THR A 11 4.50 9.73 5.74
N GLU A 12 5.15 9.92 4.60
CA GLU A 12 4.51 10.53 3.42
C GLU A 12 3.43 9.61 2.84
N LEU A 13 3.69 8.32 2.70
CA LEU A 13 2.71 7.39 2.14
C LEU A 13 1.48 7.25 3.02
N LEU A 14 1.66 7.15 4.34
CA LEU A 14 0.53 7.06 5.25
C LEU A 14 -0.26 8.38 5.28
N ALA A 15 0.41 9.52 5.21
CA ALA A 15 -0.24 10.82 5.14
C ALA A 15 -1.07 10.97 3.86
N ARG A 16 -0.57 10.47 2.72
CA ARG A 16 -1.35 10.49 1.47
C ARG A 16 -2.65 9.71 1.61
N GLU A 17 -2.61 8.54 2.25
CA GLU A 17 -3.81 7.75 2.50
C GLU A 17 -4.77 8.47 3.45
N ASP A 18 -4.27 8.98 4.57
CA ASP A 18 -5.09 9.64 5.59
C ASP A 18 -5.71 10.94 5.07
N GLU A 19 -4.99 11.68 4.25
CA GLU A 19 -5.43 12.94 3.66
C GLU A 19 -6.10 12.76 2.30
N ARG A 20 -6.12 11.54 1.78
CA ARG A 20 -6.65 11.21 0.45
C ARG A 20 -6.03 12.08 -0.64
N ARG A 21 -4.70 12.13 -0.62
CA ARG A 21 -3.91 12.99 -1.48
C ARG A 21 -3.08 12.14 -2.45
N ASP A 22 -3.30 12.34 -3.74
CA ASP A 22 -2.49 11.72 -4.78
C ASP A 22 -1.10 12.37 -4.84
N GLY A 23 -0.15 11.70 -5.48
CA GLY A 23 1.20 12.22 -5.62
C GLY A 23 2.01 11.42 -6.62
N GLY A 24 3.18 11.93 -6.95
CA GLY A 24 4.12 11.25 -7.83
C GLY A 24 4.75 10.02 -7.17
N LYS A 25 5.49 9.27 -7.96
CA LYS A 25 6.23 8.11 -7.45
C LYS A 25 7.36 8.56 -6.55
N ILE A 26 7.52 7.93 -5.40
CA ILE A 26 8.64 8.22 -4.50
C ILE A 26 9.97 7.90 -5.20
N THR A 27 9.99 6.88 -6.07
CA THR A 27 11.19 6.52 -6.84
C THR A 27 11.65 7.61 -7.81
N ASP A 28 10.80 8.56 -8.18
CA ASP A 28 11.24 9.71 -8.98
C ASP A 28 12.14 10.65 -8.17
N GLU A 29 11.93 10.74 -6.85
CA GLU A 29 12.73 11.57 -5.94
C GLU A 29 13.77 10.74 -5.18
N TRP A 30 13.58 9.44 -5.11
CA TRP A 30 14.44 8.50 -4.41
C TRP A 30 14.76 7.30 -5.32
N PRO A 31 15.59 7.49 -6.36
CA PRO A 31 15.85 6.43 -7.34
C PRO A 31 16.61 5.22 -6.77
N GLU A 32 17.26 5.35 -5.63
CA GLU A 32 17.97 4.25 -4.97
C GLU A 32 17.02 3.30 -4.22
N LEU A 33 15.74 3.65 -4.10
CA LEU A 33 14.75 2.80 -3.40
C LEU A 33 14.61 1.47 -4.15
N ASP A 34 14.97 0.39 -3.47
CA ASP A 34 14.82 -0.97 -3.99
C ASP A 34 13.62 -1.69 -3.33
N VAL A 35 13.33 -2.91 -3.81
CA VAL A 35 12.19 -3.69 -3.31
C VAL A 35 12.34 -4.02 -1.82
N ALA A 36 13.53 -4.42 -1.39
CA ALA A 36 13.77 -4.76 0.01
C ALA A 36 13.51 -3.56 0.93
N THR A 37 13.98 -2.38 0.55
CA THR A 37 13.75 -1.15 1.30
C THR A 37 12.27 -0.76 1.24
N GLY A 38 11.62 -0.97 0.10
CA GLY A 38 10.17 -0.75 -0.04
C GLY A 38 9.36 -1.59 0.96
N TYR A 39 9.75 -2.84 1.18
CA TYR A 39 9.12 -3.67 2.21
C TYR A 39 9.40 -3.16 3.63
N GLN A 40 10.57 -2.60 3.90
CA GLN A 40 10.83 -1.94 5.19
C GLN A 40 9.90 -0.75 5.41
N VAL A 41 9.66 0.04 4.36
CA VAL A 41 8.70 1.15 4.42
C VAL A 41 7.29 0.61 4.72
N GLN A 42 6.88 -0.46 4.04
CA GLN A 42 5.59 -1.10 4.27
C GLN A 42 5.46 -1.61 5.71
N ASP A 43 6.49 -2.26 6.24
CA ASP A 43 6.48 -2.78 7.61
C ASP A 43 6.34 -1.64 8.63
N LEU A 44 7.02 -0.53 8.41
CA LEU A 44 6.90 0.63 9.30
C LEU A 44 5.50 1.26 9.19
N THR A 45 4.94 1.34 7.99
CA THR A 45 3.57 1.82 7.80
C THR A 45 2.58 0.93 8.54
N LEU A 46 2.73 -0.39 8.44
CA LEU A 46 1.91 -1.34 9.19
C LEU A 46 2.05 -1.11 10.69
N GLN A 47 3.27 -0.99 11.20
CA GLN A 47 3.51 -0.78 12.63
C GLN A 47 2.79 0.47 13.13
N ARG A 48 2.82 1.57 12.37
CA ARG A 48 2.12 2.80 12.73
C ARG A 48 0.61 2.62 12.74
N ARG A 49 0.06 1.82 11.82
CA ARG A 49 -1.37 1.48 11.82
C ARG A 49 -1.74 0.68 13.07
N LEU A 50 -0.91 -0.30 13.45
CA LEU A 50 -1.14 -1.10 14.67
C LEU A 50 -1.03 -0.22 15.91
N ASP A 51 -0.07 0.70 15.96
CA ASP A 51 0.13 1.61 17.08
C ASP A 51 -1.07 2.54 17.29
N ARG A 52 -1.80 2.86 16.24
CA ARG A 52 -3.03 3.69 16.36
C ARG A 52 -4.31 2.87 16.56
N GLY A 53 -4.18 1.57 16.81
CA GLY A 53 -5.30 0.71 17.20
C GLY A 53 -5.85 -0.20 16.12
N GLU A 54 -5.34 -0.17 14.90
CA GLU A 54 -5.75 -1.12 13.86
C GLU A 54 -5.22 -2.51 14.18
N LYS A 55 -5.92 -3.54 13.69
CA LYS A 55 -5.52 -4.95 13.90
C LYS A 55 -5.22 -5.61 12.56
N LEU A 56 -4.12 -6.35 12.51
CA LEU A 56 -3.77 -7.15 11.34
C LEU A 56 -4.78 -8.29 11.19
N ILE A 57 -5.38 -8.43 10.01
CA ILE A 57 -6.39 -9.47 9.72
C ILE A 57 -5.97 -10.42 8.61
N GLY A 58 -4.98 -10.08 7.80
CA GLY A 58 -4.57 -10.94 6.72
C GLY A 58 -3.54 -10.31 5.81
N ILE A 59 -3.29 -11.00 4.69
CA ILE A 59 -2.36 -10.53 3.67
C ILE A 59 -3.04 -10.51 2.31
N LYS A 60 -2.53 -9.67 1.43
CA LYS A 60 -2.94 -9.58 0.03
C LYS A 60 -1.74 -9.92 -0.84
N LEU A 61 -1.97 -10.70 -1.91
CA LEU A 61 -0.97 -10.95 -2.94
C LEU A 61 -1.28 -10.10 -4.16
N GLY A 62 -0.30 -9.37 -4.64
CA GLY A 62 -0.42 -8.56 -5.84
C GLY A 62 0.52 -9.05 -6.93
N LEU A 63 0.22 -8.73 -8.19
CA LEU A 63 1.02 -9.11 -9.36
C LEU A 63 1.29 -10.62 -9.40
N THR A 64 0.22 -11.42 -9.28
CA THR A 64 0.33 -12.88 -9.22
C THR A 64 0.46 -13.53 -10.60
N SER A 65 0.15 -12.84 -11.69
CA SER A 65 0.32 -13.38 -13.04
C SER A 65 1.67 -12.98 -13.63
N ARG A 66 2.29 -13.89 -14.39
CA ARG A 66 3.56 -13.61 -15.07
C ARG A 66 3.43 -12.44 -16.06
N ALA A 67 2.31 -12.34 -16.76
CA ALA A 67 2.06 -11.28 -17.72
C ALA A 67 2.09 -9.90 -17.04
N LYS A 68 1.45 -9.76 -15.88
CA LYS A 68 1.48 -8.51 -15.12
C LYS A 68 2.87 -8.22 -14.56
N GLN A 69 3.57 -9.25 -14.08
CA GLN A 69 4.93 -9.10 -13.58
C GLN A 69 5.86 -8.56 -14.68
N GLN A 70 5.79 -9.15 -15.87
CA GLN A 70 6.59 -8.70 -17.01
C GLN A 70 6.27 -7.26 -17.41
N ARG A 71 4.99 -6.91 -17.43
CA ARG A 71 4.53 -5.55 -17.78
C ARG A 71 5.05 -4.52 -16.79
N MET A 72 5.14 -4.87 -15.52
CA MET A 72 5.61 -3.99 -14.46
C MET A 72 7.11 -4.08 -14.20
N GLY A 73 7.82 -4.96 -14.92
CA GLY A 73 9.27 -5.10 -14.80
C GLY A 73 9.72 -5.79 -13.51
N VAL A 74 8.89 -6.67 -12.95
CA VAL A 74 9.20 -7.42 -11.72
C VAL A 74 9.18 -8.91 -11.99
N GLU A 75 9.79 -9.71 -11.12
CA GLU A 75 9.93 -11.16 -11.28
C GLU A 75 9.12 -11.96 -10.29
N THR A 76 8.58 -11.33 -9.25
CA THR A 76 7.86 -11.99 -8.17
C THR A 76 6.56 -11.25 -7.84
N PRO A 77 5.56 -11.95 -7.27
CA PRO A 77 4.41 -11.27 -6.70
C PRO A 77 4.81 -10.37 -5.53
N PHE A 78 3.95 -9.42 -5.23
CA PHE A 78 4.07 -8.59 -4.03
C PHE A 78 3.14 -9.05 -2.94
N VAL A 79 3.54 -8.81 -1.70
CA VAL A 79 2.76 -9.11 -0.50
C VAL A 79 2.46 -7.80 0.21
N ALA A 80 1.22 -7.64 0.65
CA ALA A 80 0.82 -6.48 1.44
C ALA A 80 -0.05 -6.94 2.62
N TRP A 81 -0.11 -6.12 3.65
CA TRP A 81 -0.85 -6.40 4.86
C TRP A 81 -2.24 -5.77 4.82
N LEU A 82 -3.21 -6.48 5.39
CA LEU A 82 -4.58 -5.98 5.53
C LEU A 82 -4.90 -5.80 7.01
N THR A 83 -5.48 -4.65 7.34
CA THR A 83 -5.97 -4.39 8.69
C THR A 83 -7.48 -4.31 8.70
N ASP A 84 -8.07 -4.40 9.88
CA ASP A 84 -9.53 -4.32 10.07
C ASP A 84 -10.12 -2.99 9.58
N ALA A 85 -9.34 -1.91 9.62
CA ALA A 85 -9.79 -0.61 9.12
C ALA A 85 -9.98 -0.57 7.59
N MET A 86 -9.47 -1.56 6.87
CA MET A 86 -9.59 -1.66 5.40
C MET A 86 -10.83 -2.43 4.95
N ILE A 87 -11.59 -3.01 5.88
CA ILE A 87 -12.80 -3.77 5.57
C ILE A 87 -13.96 -2.80 5.37
N LEU A 88 -14.70 -3.01 4.29
CA LEU A 88 -15.98 -2.34 4.06
C LEU A 88 -17.10 -3.35 4.25
N PRO A 89 -18.18 -3.01 4.98
CA PRO A 89 -19.29 -3.93 5.18
C PRO A 89 -19.96 -4.32 3.86
N ALA A 90 -20.22 -5.61 3.67
CA ALA A 90 -20.91 -6.08 2.48
C ALA A 90 -22.33 -5.51 2.43
N GLY A 91 -22.72 -5.04 1.24
CA GLY A 91 -24.04 -4.46 1.04
C GLY A 91 -24.15 -2.98 1.32
N ASP A 92 -23.17 -2.38 1.97
CA ASP A 92 -23.15 -0.94 2.22
C ASP A 92 -22.52 -0.19 1.04
N PRO A 93 -22.90 1.09 0.83
CA PRO A 93 -22.24 1.92 -0.18
C PRO A 93 -20.76 2.08 0.10
N VAL A 94 -19.93 2.11 -0.97
CA VAL A 94 -18.51 2.37 -0.85
C VAL A 94 -18.30 3.87 -0.65
N PRO A 95 -17.65 4.30 0.45
CA PRO A 95 -17.43 5.72 0.72
C PRO A 95 -16.33 6.28 -0.20
N GLN A 96 -16.75 7.00 -1.24
CA GLN A 96 -15.83 7.56 -2.24
C GLN A 96 -14.90 8.62 -1.64
N ASP A 97 -15.32 9.32 -0.61
CA ASP A 97 -14.53 10.33 0.08
C ASP A 97 -13.35 9.74 0.89
N LYS A 98 -13.30 8.42 1.04
CA LYS A 98 -12.20 7.72 1.73
C LYS A 98 -11.20 7.09 0.78
N LEU A 99 -11.39 7.23 -0.52
CA LEU A 99 -10.59 6.55 -1.53
C LEU A 99 -9.91 7.53 -2.48
N ILE A 100 -8.83 7.07 -3.11
CA ILE A 100 -8.10 7.81 -4.13
C ILE A 100 -8.15 6.97 -5.40
N HIS A 101 -8.77 7.49 -6.48
CA HIS A 101 -8.90 6.79 -7.76
C HIS A 101 -9.38 5.34 -7.61
N PRO A 102 -10.58 5.12 -6.99
CA PRO A 102 -11.03 3.77 -6.66
C PRO A 102 -11.24 2.89 -7.88
N ARG A 103 -10.89 1.62 -7.74
CA ARG A 103 -11.14 0.57 -8.72
C ARG A 103 -11.71 -0.64 -8.00
N ILE A 104 -12.35 -1.53 -8.75
CA ILE A 104 -12.94 -2.75 -8.21
C ILE A 104 -12.30 -3.94 -8.89
N GLU A 105 -11.81 -4.88 -8.10
CA GLU A 105 -11.28 -6.15 -8.59
C GLU A 105 -11.95 -7.29 -7.83
N PRO A 106 -12.56 -8.26 -8.54
CA PRO A 106 -13.05 -9.46 -7.87
C PRO A 106 -11.87 -10.38 -7.54
N GLU A 107 -11.81 -10.86 -6.30
CA GLU A 107 -10.72 -11.69 -5.84
C GLU A 107 -11.25 -12.83 -4.96
N LEU A 108 -10.55 -13.98 -4.99
CA LEU A 108 -10.82 -15.08 -4.07
C LEU A 108 -10.11 -14.83 -2.76
N VAL A 109 -10.86 -15.04 -1.67
CA VAL A 109 -10.34 -14.86 -0.30
C VAL A 109 -10.44 -16.21 0.41
N PHE A 110 -9.38 -16.62 1.05
CA PHE A 110 -9.31 -17.87 1.79
C PHE A 110 -9.28 -17.64 3.29
#